data_2c56442f819e75959b0ffec9fa64cd56
#
_entry.id   2c56442f819e75959b0ffec9fa64cd56
#
_cell.length_a   1.000
_cell.length_b   1.000
_cell.length_c   1.000
_cell.angle_alpha   90.00
_cell.angle_beta   90.00
_cell.angle_gamma   90.00
#
_symmetry.space_group_name_H-M   'P 1'
#
loop_
_entity.id
_entity.type
_entity.pdbx_description
1 polymer ?
#
loop_
_entity_poly.entity_id
_entity_poly.type
_entity_poly.pdbx_seq_one_letter_code
_entity_poly.pdbx_strand_id
1 'polypeptide(L)'
;DYDTILENARSIKQAGDANGVQNFFMLKQIGRNPLIARALTDIGYVGAVCVDFREALTMVENQIPLGNVGHLVQIPRAALKKILRAKPVIVTVYTLEKAREISAVCTELGLHQKLMLRVLGEGDMLYSGQYGGFELQELDSAVRAIEAMPNVEVGGVCSFPCFLYDEAAQDILPMPNLRTVQTAAEMLRARGYRDLMLNTPSATCTHSIPMIAAAGGTHGEPGHGLTGTTPYHAGHPDAEERPGYLYVSEVSHNLGDKAYCYGGGHYRRGHMKNALVGTTPENAKVVPVLPPDDSSIDYHFELQQNCPVSAAAVMAFRTQFFVTRSRVAVVKGLSSGKPELAGLYSALGEPVRE
;
A
#
# COMPACT_ATOMS: atom_id res chain seq x y z
N ASP A 1 -8.18 -14.04 2.48
CA ASP A 1 -9.31 -14.12 3.41
C ASP A 1 -9.98 -12.76 3.53
N TYR A 2 -11.19 -12.66 2.96
CA TYR A 2 -11.95 -11.40 2.94
C TYR A 2 -12.33 -10.93 4.34
N ASP A 3 -12.78 -11.87 5.18
CA ASP A 3 -13.31 -11.53 6.50
C ASP A 3 -12.18 -11.02 7.41
N THR A 4 -11.03 -11.71 7.41
CA THR A 4 -9.85 -11.28 8.17
C THR A 4 -9.36 -9.90 7.73
N ILE A 5 -9.30 -9.62 6.41
CA ILE A 5 -8.90 -8.29 5.92
C ILE A 5 -9.88 -7.21 6.41
N LEU A 6 -11.18 -7.49 6.44
CA LEU A 6 -12.16 -6.51 6.93
C LEU A 6 -12.16 -6.37 8.46
N GLU A 7 -11.84 -7.43 9.21
CA GLU A 7 -11.61 -7.33 10.66
C GLU A 7 -10.41 -6.42 10.93
N ASN A 8 -9.26 -6.68 10.32
CA ASN A 8 -8.08 -5.82 10.41
C ASN A 8 -8.41 -4.36 10.05
N ALA A 9 -9.17 -4.16 8.97
CA ALA A 9 -9.57 -2.83 8.54
C ALA A 9 -10.44 -2.11 9.58
N ARG A 10 -11.37 -2.81 10.26
CA ARG A 10 -12.18 -2.22 11.32
C ARG A 10 -11.36 -1.84 12.54
N SER A 11 -10.42 -2.71 12.97
CA SER A 11 -9.50 -2.40 14.07
C SER A 11 -8.65 -1.16 13.77
N ILE A 12 -8.04 -1.08 12.58
CA ILE A 12 -7.27 0.09 12.16
C ILE A 12 -8.14 1.36 12.08
N LYS A 13 -9.36 1.23 11.54
CA LYS A 13 -10.30 2.36 11.48
C LYS A 13 -10.68 2.85 12.87
N GLN A 14 -10.99 1.93 13.78
CA GLN A 14 -11.33 2.26 15.17
C GLN A 14 -10.18 2.96 15.89
N ALA A 15 -8.94 2.47 15.71
CA ALA A 15 -7.75 3.13 16.25
C ALA A 15 -7.59 4.54 15.66
N GLY A 16 -7.83 4.72 14.36
CA GLY A 16 -7.82 6.01 13.68
C GLY A 16 -8.83 6.98 14.30
N ASP A 17 -10.07 6.56 14.44
CA ASP A 17 -11.14 7.38 15.01
C ASP A 17 -10.86 7.78 16.46
N ALA A 18 -10.33 6.84 17.26
CA ALA A 18 -9.99 7.10 18.65
C ALA A 18 -8.83 8.11 18.81
N ASN A 19 -7.96 8.25 17.81
CA ASN A 19 -6.79 9.12 17.84
C ASN A 19 -6.91 10.34 16.90
N GLY A 20 -8.05 10.56 16.25
CA GLY A 20 -8.25 11.66 15.31
C GLY A 20 -7.44 11.55 14.02
N VAL A 21 -7.01 10.33 13.65
CA VAL A 21 -6.27 10.03 12.41
C VAL A 21 -7.23 9.45 11.38
N GLN A 22 -7.39 10.12 10.26
CA GLN A 22 -8.12 9.59 9.12
C GLN A 22 -7.26 8.59 8.35
N ASN A 23 -7.88 7.55 7.79
CA ASN A 23 -7.15 6.56 7.03
C ASN A 23 -7.61 6.54 5.57
N PHE A 24 -6.67 6.70 4.66
CA PHE A 24 -6.77 6.20 3.30
C PHE A 24 -6.57 4.68 3.31
N PHE A 25 -6.76 4.00 2.20
CA PHE A 25 -6.40 2.59 2.07
C PHE A 25 -5.52 2.35 0.84
N MET A 26 -4.57 1.43 0.95
CA MET A 26 -3.63 1.12 -0.12
C MET A 26 -3.83 -0.33 -0.59
N LEU A 27 -4.04 -0.54 -1.90
CA LEU A 27 -4.46 -1.83 -2.46
C LEU A 27 -3.38 -2.58 -3.26
N LYS A 28 -2.20 -2.02 -3.45
CA LYS A 28 -1.12 -2.72 -4.16
C LYS A 28 -0.77 -4.08 -3.53
N GLN A 29 -0.94 -4.21 -2.21
CA GLN A 29 -0.70 -5.44 -1.45
C GLN A 29 -1.71 -6.54 -1.76
N ILE A 30 -2.92 -6.18 -2.19
CA ILE A 30 -4.03 -7.09 -2.46
C ILE A 30 -4.52 -6.99 -3.91
N GLY A 31 -3.62 -6.60 -4.83
CA GLY A 31 -3.87 -6.65 -6.26
C GLY A 31 -4.91 -5.66 -6.76
N ARG A 32 -4.96 -4.44 -6.19
CA ARG A 32 -5.92 -3.39 -6.61
C ARG A 32 -7.38 -3.88 -6.61
N ASN A 33 -7.72 -4.80 -5.71
CA ASN A 33 -8.96 -5.53 -5.72
C ASN A 33 -10.18 -4.62 -5.48
N PRO A 34 -11.11 -4.47 -6.45
CA PRO A 34 -12.23 -3.54 -6.32
C PRO A 34 -13.30 -4.01 -5.33
N LEU A 35 -13.44 -5.33 -5.11
CA LEU A 35 -14.38 -5.86 -4.12
C LEU A 35 -13.97 -5.46 -2.70
N ILE A 36 -12.68 -5.63 -2.38
CA ILE A 36 -12.13 -5.21 -1.09
C ILE A 36 -12.14 -3.68 -0.97
N ALA A 37 -11.79 -2.94 -2.04
CA ALA A 37 -11.84 -1.49 -2.04
C ALA A 37 -13.22 -0.92 -1.69
N ARG A 38 -14.28 -1.51 -2.23
CA ARG A 38 -15.66 -1.13 -1.91
C ARG A 38 -15.99 -1.35 -0.44
N ALA A 39 -15.63 -2.52 0.09
CA ALA A 39 -15.84 -2.82 1.50
C ALA A 39 -15.08 -1.89 2.45
N LEU A 40 -13.84 -1.47 2.08
CA LEU A 40 -13.09 -0.48 2.85
C LEU A 40 -13.75 0.91 2.81
N THR A 41 -14.32 1.29 1.66
CA THR A 41 -15.11 2.52 1.54
C THR A 41 -16.36 2.45 2.45
N ASP A 42 -17.06 1.31 2.48
CA ASP A 42 -18.25 1.10 3.33
C ASP A 42 -17.92 1.11 4.83
N ILE A 43 -16.72 0.69 5.22
CA ILE A 43 -16.21 0.80 6.61
C ILE A 43 -15.94 2.27 7.00
N GLY A 44 -15.77 3.18 6.03
CA GLY A 44 -15.56 4.60 6.27
C GLY A 44 -14.11 5.07 6.09
N TYR A 45 -13.32 4.37 5.33
CA TYR A 45 -12.03 4.89 4.86
C TYR A 45 -12.24 6.03 3.87
N VAL A 46 -11.30 7.00 3.86
CA VAL A 46 -11.45 8.24 3.08
C VAL A 46 -11.40 8.01 1.57
N GLY A 47 -10.61 7.02 1.12
CA GLY A 47 -10.46 6.66 -0.29
C GLY A 47 -9.13 5.96 -0.56
N ALA A 48 -8.93 5.53 -1.79
CA ALA A 48 -7.75 4.79 -2.21
C ALA A 48 -6.51 5.69 -2.31
N VAL A 49 -5.39 5.26 -1.71
CA VAL A 49 -4.07 5.76 -2.08
C VAL A 49 -3.60 5.00 -3.30
N CYS A 50 -3.54 5.68 -4.43
CA CYS A 50 -3.13 5.07 -5.67
C CYS A 50 -1.63 5.27 -5.90
N VAL A 51 -0.86 4.20 -5.83
CA VAL A 51 0.60 4.25 -5.97
C VAL A 51 1.04 4.64 -7.37
N ASP A 52 0.23 4.35 -8.37
CA ASP A 52 0.42 4.79 -9.74
C ASP A 52 -0.92 5.14 -10.41
N PHE A 53 -0.84 5.72 -11.61
CA PHE A 53 -2.03 6.13 -12.36
C PHE A 53 -2.89 4.96 -12.84
N ARG A 54 -2.34 3.75 -13.02
CA ARG A 54 -3.11 2.57 -13.42
C ARG A 54 -4.02 2.12 -12.29
N GLU A 55 -3.52 2.15 -11.05
CA GLU A 55 -4.35 1.88 -9.87
C GLU A 55 -5.48 2.91 -9.76
N ALA A 56 -5.17 4.20 -9.96
CA ALA A 56 -6.20 5.24 -9.97
C ALA A 56 -7.26 5.00 -11.04
N LEU A 57 -6.87 4.61 -12.26
CA LEU A 57 -7.81 4.29 -13.34
C LEU A 57 -8.67 3.06 -13.01
N THR A 58 -8.09 2.01 -12.41
CA THR A 58 -8.84 0.84 -11.94
C THR A 58 -9.89 1.24 -10.88
N MET A 59 -9.53 2.11 -9.95
CA MET A 59 -10.48 2.62 -8.94
C MET A 59 -11.60 3.44 -9.59
N VAL A 60 -11.26 4.35 -10.52
CA VAL A 60 -12.26 5.15 -11.26
C VAL A 60 -13.24 4.27 -12.02
N GLU A 61 -12.76 3.25 -12.73
CA GLU A 61 -13.59 2.31 -13.50
C GLU A 61 -14.55 1.51 -12.63
N ASN A 62 -14.16 1.24 -11.38
CA ASN A 62 -14.97 0.55 -10.39
C ASN A 62 -15.74 1.49 -9.45
N GLN A 63 -15.73 2.81 -9.70
CA GLN A 63 -16.43 3.82 -8.88
C GLN A 63 -15.98 3.85 -7.42
N ILE A 64 -14.71 3.58 -7.18
CA ILE A 64 -14.08 3.65 -5.85
C ILE A 64 -13.54 5.07 -5.64
N PRO A 65 -13.81 5.71 -4.49
CA PRO A 65 -13.28 7.04 -4.19
C PRO A 65 -11.76 7.09 -4.21
N LEU A 66 -11.19 8.11 -4.85
CA LEU A 66 -9.77 8.39 -4.84
C LEU A 66 -9.42 9.24 -3.62
N GLY A 67 -8.52 8.75 -2.79
CA GLY A 67 -7.96 9.49 -1.65
C GLY A 67 -6.76 10.32 -2.09
N ASN A 68 -5.56 9.75 -2.04
CA ASN A 68 -4.31 10.39 -2.46
C ASN A 68 -3.78 9.77 -3.75
N VAL A 69 -3.58 10.56 -4.79
CA VAL A 69 -3.02 10.10 -6.07
C VAL A 69 -1.73 10.86 -6.36
N GLY A 70 -0.73 10.17 -6.91
CA GLY A 70 0.56 10.79 -7.23
C GLY A 70 1.64 10.61 -6.15
N HIS A 71 1.32 9.95 -5.05
CA HIS A 71 2.21 9.83 -3.90
C HIS A 71 3.55 9.14 -4.21
N LEU A 72 3.56 8.05 -4.95
CA LEU A 72 4.79 7.33 -5.35
C LEU A 72 5.12 7.50 -6.84
N VAL A 73 4.13 7.67 -7.69
CA VAL A 73 4.28 7.89 -9.13
C VAL A 73 3.39 9.04 -9.55
N GLN A 74 3.97 10.08 -10.12
CA GLN A 74 3.23 11.24 -10.60
C GLN A 74 2.25 10.85 -11.72
N ILE A 75 1.12 11.54 -11.80
CA ILE A 75 0.10 11.28 -12.83
C ILE A 75 0.63 11.70 -14.20
N PRO A 76 0.70 10.80 -15.20
CA PRO A 76 1.09 11.18 -16.53
C PRO A 76 0.02 12.08 -17.19
N ARG A 77 0.46 13.00 -18.05
CA ARG A 77 -0.40 14.00 -18.69
C ARG A 77 -1.65 13.40 -19.34
N ALA A 78 -1.50 12.25 -19.99
CA ALA A 78 -2.61 11.57 -20.67
C ALA A 78 -3.71 11.08 -19.72
N ALA A 79 -3.42 10.82 -18.45
CA ALA A 79 -4.37 10.33 -17.47
C ALA A 79 -4.99 11.44 -16.60
N LEU A 80 -4.42 12.65 -16.60
CA LEU A 80 -4.83 13.75 -15.71
C LEU A 80 -6.33 14.04 -15.80
N LYS A 81 -6.87 14.24 -16.98
CA LYS A 81 -8.30 14.59 -17.16
C LYS A 81 -9.24 13.52 -16.58
N LYS A 82 -8.94 12.23 -16.84
CA LYS A 82 -9.78 11.12 -16.36
C LYS A 82 -9.73 11.03 -14.84
N ILE A 83 -8.54 11.16 -14.25
CA ILE A 83 -8.33 11.06 -12.80
C ILE A 83 -8.92 12.28 -12.08
N LEU A 84 -8.70 13.50 -12.57
CA LEU A 84 -9.21 14.72 -11.91
C LEU A 84 -10.75 14.82 -11.98
N ARG A 85 -11.40 14.29 -13.03
CA ARG A 85 -12.87 14.16 -13.08
C ARG A 85 -13.43 13.28 -11.96
N ALA A 86 -12.67 12.32 -11.46
CA ALA A 86 -13.06 11.50 -10.30
C ALA A 86 -12.86 12.21 -8.96
N LYS A 87 -12.38 13.48 -8.98
CA LYS A 87 -12.24 14.36 -7.81
C LYS A 87 -11.46 13.70 -6.65
N PRO A 88 -10.17 13.35 -6.85
CA PRO A 88 -9.34 12.87 -5.74
C PRO A 88 -9.41 13.83 -4.54
N VAL A 89 -9.42 13.29 -3.33
CA VAL A 89 -9.39 14.11 -2.11
C VAL A 89 -8.17 15.02 -2.12
N ILE A 90 -7.00 14.45 -2.52
CA ILE A 90 -5.77 15.21 -2.67
C ILE A 90 -4.88 14.59 -3.76
N VAL A 91 -4.09 15.42 -4.45
CA VAL A 91 -3.10 14.97 -5.42
C VAL A 91 -1.70 15.36 -4.96
N THR A 92 -0.83 14.38 -4.79
CA THR A 92 0.57 14.63 -4.41
C THR A 92 1.37 15.10 -5.61
N VAL A 93 2.10 16.19 -5.45
CA VAL A 93 3.00 16.78 -6.46
C VAL A 93 4.43 16.86 -5.96
N TYR A 94 5.38 16.72 -6.90
CA TYR A 94 6.82 16.76 -6.65
C TYR A 94 7.47 18.02 -7.20
N THR A 95 6.81 18.69 -8.15
CA THR A 95 7.36 19.85 -8.85
C THR A 95 6.27 20.87 -9.19
N LEU A 96 6.70 22.13 -9.40
CA LEU A 96 5.80 23.21 -9.85
C LEU A 96 5.25 22.97 -11.25
N GLU A 97 6.01 22.28 -12.13
CA GLU A 97 5.56 21.92 -13.48
C GLU A 97 4.32 21.02 -13.40
N LYS A 98 4.34 20.01 -12.50
CA LYS A 98 3.19 19.12 -12.32
C LYS A 98 2.01 19.87 -11.69
N ALA A 99 2.24 20.76 -10.75
CA ALA A 99 1.20 21.61 -10.19
C ALA A 99 0.54 22.49 -11.27
N ARG A 100 1.32 23.10 -12.19
CA ARG A 100 0.80 23.89 -13.34
C ARG A 100 -0.02 23.02 -14.31
N GLU A 101 0.43 21.79 -14.63
CA GLU A 101 -0.36 20.88 -15.47
C GLU A 101 -1.72 20.56 -14.84
N ILE A 102 -1.75 20.30 -13.52
CA ILE A 102 -3.01 20.02 -12.80
C ILE A 102 -3.90 21.27 -12.79
N SER A 103 -3.35 22.44 -12.48
CA SER A 103 -4.06 23.73 -12.50
C SER A 103 -4.71 24.00 -13.86
N ALA A 104 -3.96 23.81 -14.95
CA ALA A 104 -4.47 24.00 -16.31
C ALA A 104 -5.63 23.05 -16.61
N VAL A 105 -5.52 21.77 -16.26
CA VAL A 105 -6.60 20.78 -16.46
C VAL A 105 -7.80 21.08 -15.56
N CYS A 106 -7.58 21.48 -14.30
CA CYS A 106 -8.68 21.90 -13.42
C CYS A 106 -9.42 23.11 -13.98
N THR A 107 -8.70 24.09 -14.52
CA THR A 107 -9.30 25.27 -15.18
C THR A 107 -10.14 24.85 -16.39
N GLU A 108 -9.63 23.96 -17.25
CA GLU A 108 -10.38 23.45 -18.42
C GLU A 108 -11.67 22.70 -18.00
N LEU A 109 -11.61 21.97 -16.88
CA LEU A 109 -12.73 21.15 -16.41
C LEU A 109 -13.69 21.87 -15.44
N GLY A 110 -13.37 23.12 -15.05
CA GLY A 110 -14.13 23.84 -14.02
C GLY A 110 -14.07 23.14 -12.64
N LEU A 111 -12.95 22.51 -12.30
CA LEU A 111 -12.71 21.81 -11.05
C LEU A 111 -11.73 22.60 -10.18
N HIS A 112 -11.71 22.28 -8.90
CA HIS A 112 -10.70 22.75 -7.95
C HIS A 112 -10.03 21.53 -7.29
N GLN A 113 -8.68 21.55 -7.12
CA GLN A 113 -7.92 20.42 -6.60
C GLN A 113 -6.96 20.83 -5.48
N LYS A 114 -7.07 20.14 -4.35
CA LYS A 114 -6.07 20.22 -3.27
C LYS A 114 -4.79 19.47 -3.68
N LEU A 115 -3.66 20.12 -3.44
CA LEU A 115 -2.33 19.55 -3.70
C LEU A 115 -1.63 19.20 -2.38
N MET A 116 -1.07 18.02 -2.31
CA MET A 116 -0.16 17.60 -1.25
C MET A 116 1.27 17.77 -1.76
N LEU A 117 2.08 18.53 -1.04
CA LEU A 117 3.47 18.73 -1.40
C LEU A 117 4.30 17.60 -0.79
N ARG A 118 4.96 16.79 -1.62
CA ARG A 118 5.98 15.90 -1.11
C ARG A 118 7.22 16.72 -0.77
N VAL A 119 7.64 16.67 0.50
CA VAL A 119 8.75 17.46 1.02
C VAL A 119 9.97 16.57 1.30
N LEU A 120 11.14 17.17 1.14
CA LEU A 120 12.44 16.55 1.36
C LEU A 120 13.27 17.42 2.32
N GLY A 121 13.96 16.77 3.25
CA GLY A 121 14.87 17.40 4.20
C GLY A 121 16.21 16.66 4.25
N GLU A 122 17.20 17.32 4.84
CA GLU A 122 18.51 16.72 5.06
C GLU A 122 18.39 15.47 5.94
N GLY A 123 19.02 14.38 5.52
CA GLY A 123 18.98 13.09 6.22
C GLY A 123 17.75 12.24 5.96
N ASP A 124 16.80 12.69 5.11
CA ASP A 124 15.65 11.89 4.75
C ASP A 124 16.05 10.60 4.04
N MET A 125 15.38 9.50 4.43
CA MET A 125 15.49 8.26 3.71
C MET A 125 14.66 8.32 2.43
N LEU A 126 15.26 7.90 1.31
CA LEU A 126 14.56 7.74 0.02
C LEU A 126 14.81 6.34 -0.52
N TYR A 127 13.75 5.64 -0.90
CA TYR A 127 13.90 4.37 -1.61
C TYR A 127 14.42 4.59 -3.02
N SER A 128 15.25 3.67 -3.50
CA SER A 128 15.74 3.68 -4.88
C SER A 128 14.58 3.78 -5.88
N GLY A 129 14.69 4.71 -6.83
CA GLY A 129 13.66 4.98 -7.83
C GLY A 129 12.45 5.78 -7.34
N GLN A 130 12.46 6.29 -6.10
CA GLN A 130 11.37 7.08 -5.53
C GLN A 130 11.83 8.49 -5.13
N TYR A 131 12.74 9.06 -5.94
CA TYR A 131 13.30 10.39 -5.72
C TYR A 131 12.35 11.47 -6.26
N GLY A 132 12.31 12.60 -5.58
CA GLY A 132 11.54 13.78 -5.97
C GLY A 132 10.71 14.36 -4.84
N GLY A 133 10.46 15.65 -4.93
CA GLY A 133 9.76 16.46 -3.94
C GLY A 133 10.36 17.86 -3.87
N PHE A 134 9.81 18.69 -3.01
CA PHE A 134 10.27 20.06 -2.72
C PHE A 134 11.23 20.02 -1.54
N GLU A 135 12.43 20.54 -1.71
CA GLU A 135 13.35 20.75 -0.59
C GLU A 135 12.75 21.75 0.41
N LEU A 136 12.94 21.54 1.72
CA LEU A 136 12.39 22.42 2.75
C LEU A 136 12.79 23.89 2.54
N GLN A 137 14.02 24.14 2.10
CA GLN A 137 14.54 25.49 1.81
C GLN A 137 13.82 26.17 0.65
N GLU A 138 13.20 25.43 -0.26
CA GLU A 138 12.46 25.93 -1.42
C GLU A 138 10.95 25.98 -1.17
N LEU A 139 10.46 25.40 -0.07
CA LEU A 139 9.05 25.21 0.20
C LEU A 139 8.26 26.52 0.17
N ASP A 140 8.77 27.59 0.79
CA ASP A 140 8.08 28.87 0.82
C ASP A 140 7.90 29.47 -0.58
N SER A 141 8.90 29.38 -1.44
CA SER A 141 8.83 29.84 -2.84
C SER A 141 7.88 28.98 -3.67
N ALA A 142 7.87 27.66 -3.45
CA ALA A 142 6.97 26.73 -4.13
C ALA A 142 5.50 27.00 -3.75
N VAL A 143 5.23 27.23 -2.46
CA VAL A 143 3.88 27.57 -1.97
C VAL A 143 3.38 28.86 -2.60
N ARG A 144 4.18 29.95 -2.62
CA ARG A 144 3.81 31.22 -3.29
C ARG A 144 3.48 31.02 -4.78
N ALA A 145 4.28 30.18 -5.45
CA ALA A 145 4.04 29.90 -6.86
C ALA A 145 2.71 29.15 -7.07
N ILE A 146 2.34 28.21 -6.17
CA ILE A 146 1.07 27.48 -6.23
C ILE A 146 -0.11 28.39 -5.88
N GLU A 147 0.02 29.27 -4.88
CA GLU A 147 -1.00 30.27 -4.51
C GLU A 147 -1.38 31.19 -5.69
N ALA A 148 -0.45 31.41 -6.61
CA ALA A 148 -0.68 32.20 -7.84
C ALA A 148 -1.34 31.38 -8.98
N MET A 149 -1.50 30.08 -8.83
CA MET A 149 -2.13 29.22 -9.86
C MET A 149 -3.64 29.13 -9.65
N PRO A 150 -4.46 29.23 -10.72
CA PRO A 150 -5.90 29.08 -10.59
C PRO A 150 -6.29 27.62 -10.33
N ASN A 151 -7.39 27.43 -9.60
CA ASN A 151 -8.07 26.14 -9.43
C ASN A 151 -7.23 25.02 -8.76
N VAL A 152 -6.18 25.40 -8.04
CA VAL A 152 -5.42 24.54 -7.13
C VAL A 152 -5.10 25.26 -5.84
N GLU A 153 -4.92 24.51 -4.77
CA GLU A 153 -4.49 25.03 -3.46
C GLU A 153 -3.58 24.03 -2.74
N VAL A 154 -2.73 24.52 -1.86
CA VAL A 154 -1.95 23.65 -0.97
C VAL A 154 -2.88 23.09 0.10
N GLY A 155 -3.08 21.78 0.11
CA GLY A 155 -3.93 21.06 1.06
C GLY A 155 -3.17 20.26 2.10
N GLY A 156 -1.86 20.07 1.93
CA GLY A 156 -1.08 19.28 2.87
C GLY A 156 0.36 19.03 2.46
N VAL A 157 1.05 18.31 3.33
CA VAL A 157 2.45 17.87 3.12
C VAL A 157 2.61 16.39 3.45
N CYS A 158 3.54 15.74 2.77
CA CYS A 158 3.94 14.36 3.05
C CYS A 158 5.44 14.16 2.81
N SER A 159 6.00 13.17 3.46
CA SER A 159 7.29 12.56 3.11
C SER A 159 7.16 11.04 3.27
N PHE A 160 8.14 10.26 2.79
CA PHE A 160 8.05 8.81 2.81
C PHE A 160 9.44 8.17 2.79
N PRO A 161 9.71 7.25 3.75
CA PRO A 161 8.83 6.76 4.83
C PRO A 161 8.95 7.62 6.10
N CYS A 162 7.84 7.86 6.81
CA CYS A 162 7.86 8.55 8.11
C CYS A 162 8.06 7.60 9.30
N PHE A 163 7.67 6.35 9.14
CA PHE A 163 7.81 5.29 10.15
C PHE A 163 8.30 4.01 9.51
N LEU A 164 9.22 3.29 10.16
CA LEU A 164 9.66 1.96 9.74
C LEU A 164 9.85 1.05 10.95
N TYR A 165 9.66 -0.25 10.73
CA TYR A 165 10.01 -1.25 11.72
C TYR A 165 11.53 -1.37 11.84
N ASP A 166 12.03 -1.29 13.05
CA ASP A 166 13.43 -1.51 13.40
C ASP A 166 13.60 -2.90 14.03
N GLU A 167 14.44 -3.72 13.41
CA GLU A 167 14.64 -5.10 13.86
C GLU A 167 15.38 -5.19 15.21
N ALA A 168 16.22 -4.21 15.55
CA ALA A 168 16.94 -4.21 16.82
C ALA A 168 16.06 -3.77 17.98
N ALA A 169 15.20 -2.77 17.73
CA ALA A 169 14.22 -2.32 18.71
C ALA A 169 12.99 -3.23 18.79
N GLN A 170 12.78 -4.10 17.79
CA GLN A 170 11.56 -4.89 17.63
C GLN A 170 10.29 -4.03 17.64
N ASP A 171 10.37 -2.81 17.09
CA ASP A 171 9.27 -1.85 17.12
C ASP A 171 9.27 -0.96 15.87
N ILE A 172 8.17 -0.21 15.66
CA ILE A 172 8.05 0.80 14.63
C ILE A 172 8.63 2.10 15.17
N LEU A 173 9.64 2.64 14.48
CA LEU A 173 10.31 3.87 14.88
C LEU A 173 10.09 5.00 13.87
N PRO A 174 10.11 6.27 14.33
CA PRO A 174 10.05 7.42 13.44
C PRO A 174 11.35 7.55 12.63
N MET A 175 11.21 7.94 11.36
CA MET A 175 12.30 8.24 10.45
C MET A 175 12.56 9.75 10.39
N PRO A 176 13.75 10.21 9.92
CA PRO A 176 14.02 11.65 9.69
C PRO A 176 12.93 12.35 8.89
N ASN A 177 12.35 11.66 7.91
CA ASN A 177 11.23 12.14 7.08
C ASN A 177 10.02 12.64 7.87
N LEU A 178 9.77 12.11 9.07
CA LEU A 178 8.70 12.60 9.94
C LEU A 178 9.00 14.04 10.41
N ARG A 179 10.25 14.32 10.81
CA ARG A 179 10.66 15.67 11.19
C ARG A 179 10.55 16.65 10.04
N THR A 180 10.87 16.20 8.81
CA THR A 180 10.71 17.01 7.60
C THR A 180 9.26 17.40 7.38
N VAL A 181 8.30 16.47 7.53
CA VAL A 181 6.86 16.78 7.46
C VAL A 181 6.44 17.76 8.55
N GLN A 182 6.91 17.58 9.79
CA GLN A 182 6.60 18.47 10.91
C GLN A 182 7.12 19.89 10.66
N THR A 183 8.38 20.03 10.23
CA THR A 183 8.98 21.32 9.87
C THR A 183 8.21 22.02 8.74
N ALA A 184 7.88 21.26 7.67
CA ALA A 184 7.08 21.80 6.57
C ALA A 184 5.71 22.30 7.04
N ALA A 185 5.05 21.53 7.92
CA ALA A 185 3.75 21.94 8.48
C ALA A 185 3.86 23.20 9.34
N GLU A 186 4.93 23.34 10.13
CA GLU A 186 5.20 24.57 10.91
C GLU A 186 5.39 25.78 9.99
N MET A 187 6.18 25.64 8.92
CA MET A 187 6.37 26.70 7.91
C MET A 187 5.04 27.12 7.28
N LEU A 188 4.19 26.17 6.91
CA LEU A 188 2.87 26.47 6.33
C LEU A 188 1.92 27.10 7.35
N ARG A 189 1.91 26.66 8.61
CA ARG A 189 1.11 27.26 9.69
C ARG A 189 1.54 28.69 9.97
N ALA A 190 2.83 28.99 9.92
CA ALA A 190 3.36 30.35 10.05
C ALA A 190 2.88 31.28 8.91
N ARG A 191 2.58 30.74 7.72
CA ARG A 191 1.94 31.45 6.60
C ARG A 191 0.42 31.58 6.73
N GLY A 192 -0.20 30.99 7.75
CA GLY A 192 -1.64 31.10 8.00
C GLY A 192 -2.47 29.87 7.58
N TYR A 193 -1.85 28.82 7.05
CA TYR A 193 -2.56 27.55 6.78
C TYR A 193 -3.01 26.92 8.09
N ARG A 194 -4.28 26.47 8.18
CA ARG A 194 -4.87 25.87 9.39
C ARG A 194 -5.26 24.43 9.20
N ASP A 195 -5.92 24.10 8.09
CA ASP A 195 -6.50 22.79 7.82
C ASP A 195 -5.59 21.99 6.87
N LEU A 196 -4.38 21.66 7.34
CA LEU A 196 -3.39 20.92 6.56
C LEU A 196 -3.52 19.42 6.79
N MET A 197 -3.53 18.65 5.72
CA MET A 197 -3.25 17.21 5.80
C MET A 197 -1.75 16.98 6.05
N LEU A 198 -1.44 16.36 7.16
CA LEU A 198 -0.11 15.82 7.44
C LEU A 198 -0.19 14.31 7.21
N ASN A 199 0.23 13.89 6.03
CA ASN A 199 0.24 12.49 5.67
C ASN A 199 1.61 11.90 6.01
N THR A 200 1.64 10.99 6.99
CA THR A 200 2.88 10.44 7.56
C THR A 200 2.96 8.92 7.35
N PRO A 201 3.03 8.45 6.07
CA PRO A 201 3.20 7.03 5.81
C PRO A 201 4.64 6.63 6.19
N SER A 202 4.94 5.43 6.56
CA SER A 202 4.43 4.11 6.29
C SER A 202 4.14 3.34 7.58
N ALA A 203 4.16 1.99 7.49
CA ALA A 203 3.94 1.07 8.60
C ALA A 203 2.62 1.32 9.37
N THR A 204 1.61 1.89 8.68
CA THR A 204 0.31 2.19 9.29
C THR A 204 -0.42 0.91 9.66
N CYS A 205 -0.66 0.73 10.95
CA CYS A 205 -1.41 -0.36 11.58
C CYS A 205 -1.95 0.14 12.92
N THR A 206 -2.74 -0.64 13.61
CA THR A 206 -3.34 -0.29 14.91
C THR A 206 -2.29 0.21 15.91
N HIS A 207 -1.14 -0.48 15.98
CA HIS A 207 -0.03 -0.11 16.85
C HIS A 207 0.58 1.28 16.54
N SER A 208 0.75 1.63 15.26
CA SER A 208 1.41 2.88 14.86
C SER A 208 0.50 4.11 14.83
N ILE A 209 -0.81 3.94 14.78
CA ILE A 209 -1.76 5.07 14.71
C ILE A 209 -1.63 6.06 15.87
N PRO A 210 -1.50 5.64 17.16
CA PRO A 210 -1.23 6.57 18.25
C PRO A 210 0.07 7.36 18.07
N MET A 211 1.10 6.73 17.48
CA MET A 211 2.38 7.40 17.19
C MET A 211 2.22 8.45 16.09
N ILE A 212 1.43 8.16 15.04
CA ILE A 212 1.08 9.11 13.98
C ILE A 212 0.37 10.32 14.59
N ALA A 213 -0.64 10.10 15.45
CA ALA A 213 -1.36 11.17 16.14
C ALA A 213 -0.46 12.02 17.03
N ALA A 214 0.37 11.37 17.85
CA ALA A 214 1.31 12.04 18.76
C ALA A 214 2.33 12.92 17.99
N ALA A 215 2.69 12.51 16.77
CA ALA A 215 3.55 13.27 15.88
C ALA A 215 2.84 14.42 15.12
N GLY A 216 1.53 14.60 15.33
CA GLY A 216 0.71 15.58 14.64
C GLY A 216 0.26 15.15 13.24
N GLY A 217 0.45 13.89 12.87
CA GLY A 217 -0.06 13.32 11.64
C GLY A 217 -1.58 13.25 11.65
N THR A 218 -2.21 13.61 10.55
CA THR A 218 -3.67 13.64 10.41
C THR A 218 -4.20 12.48 9.57
N HIS A 219 -3.34 11.87 8.76
CA HIS A 219 -3.71 10.80 7.84
C HIS A 219 -2.68 9.66 7.87
N GLY A 220 -3.19 8.42 7.80
CA GLY A 220 -2.43 7.20 7.63
C GLY A 220 -2.78 6.49 6.33
N GLU A 221 -1.91 5.58 5.88
CA GLU A 221 -2.06 4.83 4.62
C GLU A 221 -1.85 3.32 4.85
N PRO A 222 -2.74 2.62 5.58
CA PRO A 222 -2.58 1.20 5.78
C PRO A 222 -2.65 0.43 4.45
N GLY A 223 -1.68 -0.46 4.27
CA GLY A 223 -1.60 -1.39 3.16
C GLY A 223 -1.29 -2.79 3.68
N HIS A 224 -0.03 -3.06 4.08
CA HIS A 224 0.29 -4.30 4.78
C HIS A 224 -0.34 -4.42 6.17
N GLY A 225 -0.76 -3.32 6.79
CA GLY A 225 -1.59 -3.37 7.99
C GLY A 225 -2.94 -4.05 7.73
N LEU A 226 -3.61 -3.70 6.62
CA LEU A 226 -4.88 -4.35 6.22
C LEU A 226 -4.75 -5.87 6.05
N THR A 227 -3.58 -6.35 5.66
CA THR A 227 -3.31 -7.78 5.45
C THR A 227 -2.59 -8.45 6.62
N GLY A 228 -2.29 -7.74 7.71
CA GLY A 228 -1.56 -8.28 8.86
C GLY A 228 -0.16 -8.78 8.52
N THR A 229 0.52 -8.15 7.54
CA THR A 229 1.80 -8.64 7.00
C THR A 229 2.89 -7.58 6.96
N THR A 230 2.85 -6.61 7.87
CA THR A 230 4.00 -5.71 8.09
C THR A 230 5.14 -6.47 8.77
N PRO A 231 6.38 -5.97 8.74
CA PRO A 231 7.46 -6.56 9.54
C PRO A 231 7.14 -6.59 11.05
N TYR A 232 6.39 -5.61 11.55
CA TYR A 232 5.90 -5.59 12.94
C TYR A 232 5.09 -6.85 13.26
N HIS A 233 4.12 -7.23 12.44
CA HIS A 233 3.30 -8.43 12.64
C HIS A 233 4.13 -9.73 12.61
N ALA A 234 5.21 -9.76 11.83
CA ALA A 234 6.09 -10.93 11.81
C ALA A 234 6.87 -11.11 13.13
N GLY A 235 7.17 -10.03 13.85
CA GLY A 235 7.81 -10.03 15.15
C GLY A 235 6.84 -10.13 16.34
N HIS A 236 5.54 -9.86 16.11
CA HIS A 236 4.51 -9.74 17.15
C HIS A 236 3.29 -10.59 16.80
N PRO A 237 3.31 -11.90 17.10
CA PRO A 237 2.21 -12.81 16.77
C PRO A 237 0.88 -12.45 17.49
N ASP A 238 0.95 -11.67 18.56
CA ASP A 238 -0.21 -11.18 19.33
C ASP A 238 -0.71 -9.80 18.83
N ALA A 239 -0.17 -9.28 17.72
CA ALA A 239 -0.66 -8.05 17.12
C ALA A 239 -2.14 -8.17 16.75
N GLU A 240 -2.86 -7.02 16.79
CA GLU A 240 -4.29 -6.96 16.55
C GLU A 240 -4.66 -7.48 15.15
N GLU A 241 -3.90 -7.07 14.12
CA GLU A 241 -4.13 -7.50 12.75
C GLU A 241 -3.51 -8.88 12.49
N ARG A 242 -4.29 -9.74 11.87
CA ARG A 242 -3.91 -11.11 11.53
C ARG A 242 -3.59 -11.25 10.04
N PRO A 243 -2.72 -12.20 9.64
CA PRO A 243 -2.44 -12.48 8.24
C PRO A 243 -3.71 -12.83 7.47
N GLY A 244 -4.06 -12.00 6.47
CA GLY A 244 -5.30 -12.09 5.69
C GLY A 244 -5.13 -12.72 4.32
N TYR A 245 -3.96 -13.30 3.96
CA TYR A 245 -3.77 -14.01 2.71
C TYR A 245 -2.71 -15.12 2.80
N LEU A 246 -2.80 -16.04 1.88
CA LEU A 246 -1.82 -17.09 1.64
C LEU A 246 -1.50 -17.16 0.14
N TYR A 247 -0.28 -17.53 -0.20
CA TYR A 247 0.10 -17.94 -1.54
C TYR A 247 -0.09 -19.45 -1.68
N VAL A 248 -0.89 -19.86 -2.67
CA VAL A 248 -1.18 -21.26 -2.95
C VAL A 248 -0.56 -21.65 -4.28
N SER A 249 0.22 -22.70 -4.28
CA SER A 249 0.89 -23.27 -5.43
C SER A 249 0.78 -24.80 -5.42
N GLU A 250 1.38 -25.45 -6.41
CA GLU A 250 1.40 -26.90 -6.59
C GLU A 250 2.83 -27.34 -6.94
N VAL A 251 3.24 -28.51 -6.46
CA VAL A 251 4.52 -29.13 -6.82
C VAL A 251 4.50 -29.58 -8.27
N SER A 252 5.36 -28.99 -9.09
CA SER A 252 5.48 -29.27 -10.51
C SER A 252 6.30 -30.54 -10.79
N HIS A 253 7.49 -30.65 -10.17
CA HIS A 253 8.44 -31.76 -10.43
C HIS A 253 9.50 -31.83 -9.32
N ASN A 254 10.26 -32.93 -9.34
CA ASN A 254 11.46 -33.10 -8.53
C ASN A 254 12.71 -33.16 -9.44
N LEU A 255 13.84 -32.69 -8.92
CA LEU A 255 15.15 -32.84 -9.53
C LEU A 255 16.21 -33.07 -8.43
N GLY A 256 16.90 -34.22 -8.49
CA GLY A 256 17.83 -34.61 -7.43
C GLY A 256 17.09 -34.82 -6.11
N ASP A 257 17.50 -34.13 -5.09
CA ASP A 257 16.94 -34.16 -3.74
C ASP A 257 15.93 -33.02 -3.44
N LYS A 258 15.56 -32.26 -4.48
CA LYS A 258 14.72 -31.05 -4.36
C LYS A 258 13.43 -31.17 -5.17
N ALA A 259 12.42 -30.40 -4.78
CA ALA A 259 11.20 -30.23 -5.55
C ALA A 259 11.03 -28.76 -5.99
N TYR A 260 10.19 -28.55 -6.98
CA TYR A 260 9.89 -27.24 -7.55
C TYR A 260 8.38 -27.05 -7.63
N CYS A 261 7.87 -25.98 -7.01
CA CYS A 261 6.47 -25.58 -7.14
C CYS A 261 6.33 -24.35 -8.03
N TYR A 262 5.15 -24.13 -8.62
CA TYR A 262 4.93 -23.01 -9.52
C TYR A 262 5.11 -21.67 -8.80
N GLY A 263 5.87 -20.76 -9.44
CA GLY A 263 6.14 -19.40 -8.97
C GLY A 263 5.12 -18.38 -9.49
N GLY A 264 5.55 -17.12 -9.51
CA GLY A 264 4.74 -15.99 -9.99
C GLY A 264 4.29 -15.04 -8.89
N GLY A 265 4.49 -15.41 -7.61
CA GLY A 265 4.12 -14.58 -6.46
C GLY A 265 5.29 -13.91 -5.74
N HIS A 266 6.50 -13.99 -6.29
CA HIS A 266 7.69 -13.49 -5.60
C HIS A 266 7.72 -11.97 -5.52
N TYR A 267 8.12 -11.51 -4.35
CA TYR A 267 8.45 -10.12 -4.08
C TYR A 267 9.79 -10.08 -3.32
N ARG A 268 10.79 -9.33 -3.81
CA ARG A 268 12.16 -9.29 -3.28
C ARG A 268 12.26 -9.11 -1.76
N ARG A 269 11.33 -8.36 -1.17
CA ARG A 269 11.26 -8.08 0.27
C ARG A 269 10.22 -8.97 0.97
N GLY A 270 9.96 -10.14 0.41
CA GLY A 270 8.94 -11.08 0.89
C GLY A 270 9.35 -11.87 2.12
N HIS A 271 10.66 -12.12 2.27
CA HIS A 271 11.22 -12.95 3.34
C HIS A 271 10.59 -14.36 3.40
N MET A 272 10.28 -14.94 2.22
CA MET A 272 9.78 -16.29 2.11
C MET A 272 10.79 -17.28 2.69
N LYS A 273 10.33 -18.21 3.54
CA LYS A 273 11.21 -19.18 4.22
C LYS A 273 10.71 -20.60 4.10
N ASN A 274 9.40 -20.81 4.18
CA ASN A 274 8.81 -22.16 4.28
C ASN A 274 7.53 -22.26 3.46
N ALA A 275 7.21 -23.50 3.04
CA ALA A 275 5.92 -23.91 2.50
C ALA A 275 5.35 -25.05 3.34
N LEU A 276 4.05 -25.09 3.51
CA LEU A 276 3.33 -26.28 3.96
C LEU A 276 2.96 -27.10 2.71
N VAL A 277 3.54 -28.29 2.57
CA VAL A 277 3.39 -29.11 1.36
C VAL A 277 2.73 -30.44 1.69
N GLY A 278 1.64 -30.77 0.99
CA GLY A 278 0.93 -32.03 1.19
C GLY A 278 -0.19 -32.25 0.16
N THR A 279 -0.65 -33.49 0.08
CA THR A 279 -1.82 -33.86 -0.72
C THR A 279 -3.13 -33.79 0.06
N THR A 280 -3.04 -33.78 1.38
CA THR A 280 -4.14 -33.51 2.34
C THR A 280 -3.61 -32.68 3.52
N PRO A 281 -4.47 -32.00 4.29
CA PRO A 281 -4.03 -31.26 5.48
C PRO A 281 -3.28 -32.14 6.50
N GLU A 282 -3.70 -33.39 6.67
CA GLU A 282 -3.16 -34.31 7.68
C GLU A 282 -1.74 -34.78 7.34
N ASN A 283 -1.39 -34.86 6.06
CA ASN A 283 -0.06 -35.28 5.63
C ASN A 283 0.86 -34.13 5.24
N ALA A 284 0.38 -32.91 5.37
CA ALA A 284 1.14 -31.71 5.03
C ALA A 284 2.33 -31.51 5.99
N LYS A 285 3.48 -31.15 5.43
CA LYS A 285 4.74 -30.94 6.19
C LYS A 285 5.32 -29.57 5.82
N VAL A 286 5.98 -28.98 6.80
CA VAL A 286 6.74 -27.76 6.56
C VAL A 286 8.03 -28.08 5.81
N VAL A 287 8.23 -27.44 4.67
CA VAL A 287 9.38 -27.62 3.78
C VAL A 287 10.05 -26.25 3.62
N PRO A 288 11.37 -26.14 3.85
CA PRO A 288 12.09 -24.90 3.56
C PRO A 288 12.02 -24.55 2.07
N VAL A 289 11.85 -23.25 1.79
CA VAL A 289 11.79 -22.69 0.43
C VAL A 289 12.99 -21.82 0.18
N LEU A 290 13.67 -22.02 -0.93
CA LEU A 290 14.65 -21.07 -1.44
C LEU A 290 13.95 -20.19 -2.49
N PRO A 291 13.79 -18.89 -2.25
CA PRO A 291 13.27 -17.98 -3.27
C PRO A 291 14.30 -17.80 -4.39
N PRO A 292 13.85 -17.50 -5.63
CA PRO A 292 14.77 -17.21 -6.72
C PRO A 292 15.59 -15.95 -6.41
N ASP A 293 16.81 -15.92 -6.89
CA ASP A 293 17.67 -14.73 -6.85
C ASP A 293 17.31 -13.75 -7.98
N ASP A 294 18.06 -12.65 -8.09
CA ASP A 294 17.84 -11.59 -9.08
C ASP A 294 18.26 -11.96 -10.50
N SER A 295 18.85 -13.14 -10.73
CA SER A 295 19.35 -13.56 -12.05
C SER A 295 18.23 -14.11 -12.95
N SER A 296 17.06 -14.44 -12.39
CA SER A 296 15.98 -15.10 -13.11
C SER A 296 14.59 -14.58 -12.72
N ILE A 297 13.61 -14.96 -13.56
CA ILE A 297 12.19 -14.80 -13.26
C ILE A 297 11.75 -15.96 -12.37
N ASP A 298 10.87 -15.69 -11.43
CA ASP A 298 10.30 -16.66 -10.50
C ASP A 298 9.31 -17.64 -11.18
N TYR A 299 9.77 -18.43 -12.14
CA TYR A 299 8.92 -19.47 -12.76
C TYR A 299 8.57 -20.58 -11.77
N HIS A 300 9.52 -20.93 -10.89
CA HIS A 300 9.35 -21.89 -9.81
C HIS A 300 9.98 -21.37 -8.53
N PHE A 301 9.49 -21.89 -7.40
CA PHE A 301 10.19 -21.82 -6.11
C PHE A 301 10.82 -23.18 -5.82
N GLU A 302 12.03 -23.18 -5.29
CA GLU A 302 12.77 -24.38 -4.94
C GLU A 302 12.39 -24.82 -3.51
N LEU A 303 11.87 -26.02 -3.37
CA LEU A 303 11.61 -26.71 -2.11
C LEU A 303 12.83 -27.56 -1.76
N GLN A 304 13.36 -27.42 -0.54
CA GLN A 304 14.65 -28.00 -0.15
C GLN A 304 14.58 -29.50 0.18
N GLN A 305 13.60 -30.20 -0.36
CA GLN A 305 13.45 -31.66 -0.32
C GLN A 305 12.49 -32.13 -1.40
N ASN A 306 12.53 -33.41 -1.73
CA ASN A 306 11.57 -34.04 -2.62
C ASN A 306 10.15 -34.03 -2.04
N CYS A 307 9.18 -33.73 -2.88
CA CYS A 307 7.76 -33.63 -2.52
C CYS A 307 6.93 -34.41 -3.55
N PRO A 308 5.74 -34.93 -3.18
CA PRO A 308 4.85 -35.53 -4.16
C PRO A 308 4.46 -34.51 -5.25
N VAL A 309 4.59 -34.90 -6.51
CA VAL A 309 4.12 -34.10 -7.64
C VAL A 309 2.61 -33.89 -7.52
N SER A 310 2.13 -32.71 -7.86
CA SER A 310 0.74 -32.25 -7.67
C SER A 310 0.29 -32.06 -6.21
N ALA A 311 1.19 -32.18 -5.24
CA ALA A 311 0.87 -31.76 -3.87
C ALA A 311 0.70 -30.25 -3.80
N ALA A 312 -0.26 -29.78 -3.01
CA ALA A 312 -0.41 -28.36 -2.72
C ALA A 312 0.79 -27.84 -1.93
N ALA A 313 1.25 -26.64 -2.27
CA ALA A 313 2.29 -25.89 -1.55
C ALA A 313 1.73 -24.55 -1.12
N VAL A 314 1.51 -24.37 0.19
CA VAL A 314 0.90 -23.18 0.79
C VAL A 314 1.96 -22.40 1.54
N MET A 315 2.05 -21.10 1.27
CA MET A 315 3.07 -20.22 1.83
C MET A 315 2.45 -18.96 2.42
N ALA A 316 2.98 -18.52 3.56
CA ALA A 316 2.69 -17.24 4.16
C ALA A 316 3.96 -16.39 4.13
N PHE A 317 3.96 -15.31 3.37
CA PHE A 317 5.05 -14.36 3.27
C PHE A 317 4.54 -12.99 2.83
N ARG A 318 5.28 -11.95 3.14
CA ARG A 318 4.95 -10.59 2.70
C ARG A 318 5.09 -10.48 1.19
N THR A 319 4.04 -10.02 0.50
CA THR A 319 4.10 -9.74 -0.93
C THR A 319 3.31 -8.48 -1.29
N GLN A 320 3.47 -8.01 -2.51
CA GLN A 320 2.67 -6.96 -3.11
C GLN A 320 2.10 -7.52 -4.41
N PHE A 321 0.85 -7.90 -4.41
CA PHE A 321 0.25 -8.66 -5.52
C PHE A 321 0.38 -7.97 -6.87
N PHE A 322 0.30 -6.63 -6.90
CA PHE A 322 0.32 -5.85 -8.15
C PHE A 322 1.61 -5.99 -8.99
N VAL A 323 2.72 -6.47 -8.40
CA VAL A 323 3.98 -6.75 -9.13
C VAL A 323 4.16 -8.23 -9.44
N THR A 324 3.17 -9.07 -9.15
CA THR A 324 3.22 -10.52 -9.36
C THR A 324 2.42 -10.94 -10.60
N ARG A 325 2.57 -12.19 -10.99
CA ARG A 325 1.76 -12.85 -12.02
C ARG A 325 0.65 -13.72 -11.42
N SER A 326 0.40 -13.58 -10.13
CA SER A 326 -0.59 -14.35 -9.39
C SER A 326 -2.02 -13.96 -9.78
N ARG A 327 -2.95 -14.89 -9.63
CA ARG A 327 -4.37 -14.61 -9.54
C ARG A 327 -4.73 -14.34 -8.08
N VAL A 328 -5.78 -13.59 -7.84
CA VAL A 328 -6.26 -13.24 -6.50
C VAL A 328 -7.66 -13.79 -6.31
N ALA A 329 -7.77 -14.89 -5.58
CA ALA A 329 -9.05 -15.45 -5.15
C ALA A 329 -9.46 -14.76 -3.83
N VAL A 330 -10.60 -14.10 -3.84
CA VAL A 330 -11.20 -13.50 -2.65
C VAL A 330 -12.18 -14.53 -2.05
N VAL A 331 -11.85 -15.02 -0.86
CA VAL A 331 -12.62 -16.08 -0.18
C VAL A 331 -13.23 -15.54 1.10
N LYS A 332 -14.53 -15.74 1.27
CA LYS A 332 -15.31 -15.47 2.49
C LYS A 332 -15.51 -16.74 3.30
N GLY A 333 -15.85 -16.61 4.57
CA GLY A 333 -16.27 -17.71 5.43
C GLY A 333 -15.19 -18.72 5.81
N LEU A 334 -13.91 -18.40 5.63
CA LEU A 334 -12.80 -19.29 6.01
C LEU A 334 -12.80 -19.57 7.51
N SER A 335 -12.95 -18.56 8.35
CA SER A 335 -13.00 -18.70 9.82
C SER A 335 -14.21 -19.48 10.32
N SER A 336 -15.31 -19.47 9.57
CA SER A 336 -16.54 -20.21 9.89
C SER A 336 -16.56 -21.65 9.36
N GLY A 337 -15.51 -22.08 8.64
CA GLY A 337 -15.44 -23.38 7.97
C GLY A 337 -16.40 -23.54 6.80
N LYS A 338 -16.92 -22.45 6.26
CA LYS A 338 -17.84 -22.41 5.10
C LYS A 338 -17.27 -21.50 4.01
N PRO A 339 -16.15 -21.91 3.37
CA PRO A 339 -15.47 -21.06 2.38
C PRO A 339 -16.34 -20.88 1.14
N GLU A 340 -16.42 -19.62 0.67
CA GLU A 340 -17.11 -19.22 -0.55
C GLU A 340 -16.17 -18.36 -1.39
N LEU A 341 -16.00 -18.67 -2.67
CA LEU A 341 -15.27 -17.83 -3.62
C LEU A 341 -16.13 -16.62 -3.99
N ALA A 342 -15.80 -15.46 -3.43
CA ALA A 342 -16.50 -14.20 -3.70
C ALA A 342 -16.06 -13.55 -5.02
N GLY A 343 -14.91 -13.92 -5.55
CA GLY A 343 -14.42 -13.47 -6.85
C GLY A 343 -12.98 -13.89 -7.13
N LEU A 344 -12.66 -14.01 -8.41
CA LEU A 344 -11.30 -14.28 -8.92
C LEU A 344 -10.84 -13.09 -9.76
N TYR A 345 -9.63 -12.61 -9.50
CA TYR A 345 -9.07 -11.41 -10.12
C TYR A 345 -7.64 -11.65 -10.60
N SER A 346 -7.21 -10.85 -11.56
CA SER A 346 -5.79 -10.69 -11.86
C SER A 346 -5.07 -9.97 -10.70
N ALA A 347 -3.75 -10.00 -10.69
CA ALA A 347 -2.93 -9.23 -9.75
C ALA A 347 -3.13 -7.70 -9.88
N LEU A 348 -3.82 -7.24 -10.91
CA LEU A 348 -4.12 -5.84 -11.20
C LEU A 348 -5.58 -5.44 -10.97
N GLY A 349 -6.39 -6.35 -10.41
CA GLY A 349 -7.77 -6.08 -10.02
C GLY A 349 -8.82 -6.32 -11.11
N GLU A 350 -8.43 -6.88 -12.24
CA GLU A 350 -9.36 -7.25 -13.32
C GLU A 350 -10.07 -8.56 -12.99
N PRO A 351 -11.41 -8.64 -13.09
CA PRO A 351 -12.11 -9.91 -12.92
C PRO A 351 -11.65 -10.96 -13.94
N VAL A 352 -11.32 -12.14 -13.46
CA VAL A 352 -10.98 -13.30 -14.33
C VAL A 352 -12.26 -14.11 -14.52
N ARG A 353 -12.63 -14.34 -15.78
CA ARG A 353 -13.70 -15.25 -16.16
C ARG A 353 -13.05 -16.60 -16.51
N GLU A 354 -13.50 -17.66 -15.85
CA GLU A 354 -13.18 -19.04 -16.24
C GLU A 354 -14.11 -19.51 -17.35
#